data_c1528cbb909a0ca070b3647089fb15ec
#
_entry.id   c1528cbb909a0ca070b3647089fb15ec
#
_cell.length_a   1.000
_cell.length_b   1.000
_cell.length_c   1.000
_cell.angle_alpha   90.00
_cell.angle_beta   90.00
_cell.angle_gamma   90.00
#
_symmetry.space_group_name_H-M   'P 1'
#
loop_
_entity.id
_entity.type
_entity.pdbx_description
1 polymer ?
#
loop_
_entity_poly.entity_id
_entity_poly.type
_entity_poly.pdbx_seq_one_letter_code
_entity_poly.pdbx_strand_id
1 'polypeptide(L)'
;RTNGSNVNSGMGRVAFEALFNDLPGVEEVTWYRGISKAPCSLPASQVTFNYFVRPVAANWFSFFQYDFIAGRPFNREEYDARRGVGVITERMARRLFGTTNAVGKEFLSNFFPVKVVGVVRDVSSIFQMAYADVFLPFSLENEDSYLTWTAGLGGIRLGLLKLLPGTRPADVKVEVQRRQDRLNSTGLEYVFEMNHLYTHAEYTFFRDHSISASLVYGLLVVVLLLVPALSISGLIHAQMQSRLTEIAVRKAYGASNVSVVGRLFSESLLTTVMGGIAGYLLSCLLVWSGRTWLFGTGGVDLSGIALDGNLLLRPALFFAVLGLCLVFNLLSVGLPAWIAVHRSIASTLKGE
;
A
#
# COMPACT_ATOMS: atom_id res chain seq x y z
N ARG A 1 -6.46 10.66 30.98
CA ARG A 1 -7.58 11.64 30.98
C ARG A 1 -7.48 12.53 32.23
N THR A 2 -7.03 13.74 32.09
CA THR A 2 -7.25 14.78 33.09
C THR A 2 -8.37 15.67 32.59
N ASN A 3 -9.40 15.90 33.37
CA ASN A 3 -10.53 16.81 33.08
C ASN A 3 -11.27 16.58 31.76
N GLY A 4 -11.31 15.35 31.25
CA GLY A 4 -12.05 15.00 30.05
C GLY A 4 -11.38 15.40 28.73
N SER A 5 -10.17 15.95 28.72
CA SER A 5 -9.44 16.23 27.48
C SER A 5 -8.65 15.01 27.00
N ASN A 6 -8.83 14.64 25.72
CA ASN A 6 -8.08 13.59 25.05
C ASN A 6 -6.94 14.22 24.27
N VAL A 7 -5.71 13.77 24.51
CA VAL A 7 -4.55 14.13 23.67
C VAL A 7 -4.29 12.97 22.72
N ASN A 8 -4.51 13.19 21.44
CA ASN A 8 -4.16 12.23 20.40
C ASN A 8 -2.74 12.52 19.91
N SER A 9 -1.77 11.72 20.35
CA SER A 9 -0.36 11.87 20.00
C SER A 9 0.26 10.50 19.72
N GLY A 10 1.48 10.47 19.17
CA GLY A 10 2.27 9.24 19.14
C GLY A 10 2.63 8.78 20.57
N MET A 11 3.32 7.66 20.66
CA MET A 11 3.78 7.13 21.96
C MET A 11 5.02 7.87 22.46
N GLY A 12 5.04 8.12 23.76
CA GLY A 12 6.24 8.54 24.46
C GLY A 12 7.15 7.35 24.78
N ARG A 13 8.36 7.65 25.23
CA ARG A 13 9.36 6.63 25.53
C ARG A 13 8.89 5.66 26.60
N VAL A 14 8.30 6.14 27.67
CA VAL A 14 7.84 5.31 28.79
C VAL A 14 6.77 4.32 28.37
N ALA A 15 5.75 4.78 27.64
CA ALA A 15 4.71 3.91 27.13
C ALA A 15 5.27 2.90 26.12
N PHE A 16 6.16 3.35 25.24
CA PHE A 16 6.76 2.47 24.23
C PHE A 16 7.56 1.34 24.87
N GLU A 17 8.43 1.64 25.82
CA GLU A 17 9.24 0.67 26.54
C GLU A 17 8.36 -0.30 27.36
N ALA A 18 7.35 0.21 28.06
CA ALA A 18 6.45 -0.62 28.86
C ALA A 18 5.64 -1.63 28.01
N LEU A 19 5.24 -1.23 26.81
CA LEU A 19 4.40 -2.05 25.95
C LEU A 19 5.19 -3.04 25.08
N PHE A 20 6.35 -2.63 24.55
CA PHE A 20 7.02 -3.35 23.47
C PHE A 20 8.37 -3.96 23.83
N ASN A 21 8.99 -3.63 24.97
CA ASN A 21 10.21 -4.32 25.40
C ASN A 21 9.90 -5.79 25.70
N ASP A 22 10.73 -6.67 25.16
CA ASP A 22 10.65 -8.12 25.37
C ASP A 22 9.25 -8.71 25.17
N LEU A 23 8.58 -8.28 24.08
CA LEU A 23 7.25 -8.74 23.75
C LEU A 23 7.28 -10.16 23.18
N PRO A 24 6.58 -11.15 23.77
CA PRO A 24 6.56 -12.51 23.27
C PRO A 24 6.06 -12.60 21.83
N GLY A 25 6.74 -13.42 21.01
CA GLY A 25 6.39 -13.59 19.60
C GLY A 25 6.85 -12.49 18.67
N VAL A 26 7.62 -11.51 19.17
CA VAL A 26 8.21 -10.45 18.37
C VAL A 26 9.69 -10.71 18.18
N GLU A 27 10.15 -10.68 16.93
CA GLU A 27 11.54 -10.84 16.54
C GLU A 27 12.33 -9.55 16.74
N GLU A 28 11.76 -8.43 16.26
CA GLU A 28 12.43 -7.13 16.30
C GLU A 28 11.39 -6.00 16.44
N VAL A 29 11.77 -4.98 17.20
CA VAL A 29 10.97 -3.76 17.39
C VAL A 29 11.78 -2.58 16.90
N THR A 30 11.16 -1.72 16.09
CA THR A 30 11.75 -0.45 15.68
C THR A 30 10.74 0.68 15.80
N TRP A 31 11.21 1.93 15.77
CA TRP A 31 10.35 3.09 15.84
C TRP A 31 10.83 4.20 14.92
N TYR A 32 9.90 5.09 14.59
CA TYR A 32 10.15 6.23 13.74
C TYR A 32 9.21 7.37 14.10
N ARG A 33 9.52 8.55 13.62
CA ARG A 33 8.59 9.66 13.55
C ARG A 33 7.88 9.70 12.21
N GLY A 34 6.63 10.16 12.20
CA GLY A 34 5.91 10.43 10.96
C GLY A 34 6.73 11.28 10.00
N ILE A 35 6.62 11.03 8.72
CA ILE A 35 7.34 11.75 7.68
C ILE A 35 6.94 13.23 7.68
N SER A 36 7.91 14.11 7.53
CA SER A 36 7.70 15.55 7.44
C SER A 36 8.50 16.14 6.28
N LYS A 37 7.99 17.21 5.66
CA LYS A 37 8.78 17.99 4.70
C LYS A 37 9.66 18.96 5.46
N ALA A 38 10.95 18.94 5.15
CA ALA A 38 11.92 19.88 5.72
C ALA A 38 12.75 20.52 4.61
N PRO A 39 13.10 21.81 4.76
CA PRO A 39 14.02 22.48 3.86
C PRO A 39 15.41 21.90 4.02
N CYS A 40 16.03 21.52 2.92
CA CYS A 40 17.41 21.06 2.86
C CYS A 40 18.19 21.92 1.86
N SER A 41 19.41 22.30 2.21
CA SER A 41 20.30 23.12 1.39
C SER A 41 21.77 22.72 1.60
N LEU A 42 22.62 23.14 0.69
CA LEU A 42 24.06 23.08 0.96
C LEU A 42 24.50 24.23 1.88
N PRO A 43 25.52 24.02 2.72
CA PRO A 43 26.15 25.12 3.42
C PRO A 43 26.54 26.23 2.44
N ALA A 44 26.28 27.47 2.77
CA ALA A 44 26.53 28.67 1.95
C ALA A 44 25.67 28.77 0.65
N SER A 45 24.70 27.90 0.41
CA SER A 45 23.75 28.03 -0.69
C SER A 45 22.46 28.70 -0.26
N GLN A 46 21.96 29.64 -1.06
CA GLN A 46 20.64 30.23 -0.87
C GLN A 46 19.50 29.37 -1.44
N VAL A 47 19.85 28.33 -2.23
CA VAL A 47 18.86 27.45 -2.84
C VAL A 47 18.47 26.36 -1.85
N THR A 48 17.19 26.32 -1.54
CA THR A 48 16.58 25.36 -0.61
C THR A 48 15.66 24.44 -1.36
N PHE A 49 15.72 23.15 -1.07
CA PHE A 49 14.80 22.16 -1.59
C PHE A 49 14.05 21.52 -0.44
N ASN A 50 12.76 21.25 -0.62
CA ASN A 50 11.98 20.51 0.36
C ASN A 50 12.10 19.01 0.09
N TYR A 51 12.55 18.27 1.11
CA TYR A 51 12.66 16.81 1.09
C TYR A 51 11.83 16.19 2.20
N PHE A 52 11.45 14.95 2.00
CA PHE A 52 10.79 14.15 3.01
C PHE A 52 11.82 13.59 3.98
N VAL A 53 11.75 14.05 5.22
CA VAL A 53 12.64 13.64 6.32
C VAL A 53 11.91 12.71 7.26
N ARG A 54 12.59 11.66 7.69
CA ARG A 54 12.10 10.68 8.64
C ARG A 54 13.14 10.41 9.71
N PRO A 55 12.92 10.82 10.95
CA PRO A 55 13.68 10.37 12.09
C PRO A 55 13.37 8.90 12.40
N VAL A 56 14.41 8.08 12.57
CA VAL A 56 14.30 6.62 12.70
C VAL A 56 15.19 6.07 13.80
N ALA A 57 14.85 4.91 14.34
CA ALA A 57 15.64 4.18 15.32
C ALA A 57 16.98 3.70 14.74
N ALA A 58 17.93 3.35 15.61
CA ALA A 58 19.25 2.88 15.18
C ALA A 58 19.21 1.58 14.38
N ASN A 59 18.21 0.71 14.63
CA ASN A 59 18.02 -0.57 13.95
C ASN A 59 17.12 -0.48 12.70
N TRP A 60 16.75 0.71 12.26
CA TRP A 60 15.83 0.90 11.13
C TRP A 60 16.29 0.22 9.84
N PHE A 61 17.59 0.30 9.54
CA PHE A 61 18.15 -0.22 8.30
C PHE A 61 18.33 -1.74 8.31
N SER A 62 18.45 -2.38 9.48
CA SER A 62 18.38 -3.84 9.59
C SER A 62 16.95 -4.34 9.48
N PHE A 63 15.98 -3.60 10.03
CA PHE A 63 14.57 -3.95 9.97
C PHE A 63 14.03 -3.96 8.53
N PHE A 64 14.40 -2.97 7.69
CA PHE A 64 13.89 -2.78 6.33
C PHE A 64 14.89 -3.13 5.22
N GLN A 65 16.05 -3.65 5.44
CA GLN A 65 17.02 -4.13 4.44
C GLN A 65 17.16 -3.19 3.20
N TYR A 66 17.55 -1.94 3.42
CA TYR A 66 17.79 -0.98 2.35
C TYR A 66 19.02 -1.37 1.51
N ASP A 67 18.95 -1.10 0.21
CA ASP A 67 20.08 -1.27 -0.72
C ASP A 67 21.01 -0.04 -0.66
N PHE A 68 22.16 -0.18 -0.01
CA PHE A 68 23.15 0.89 0.10
C PHE A 68 24.02 0.96 -1.15
N ILE A 69 23.98 2.10 -1.83
CA ILE A 69 24.82 2.38 -3.02
C ILE A 69 26.22 2.81 -2.58
N ALA A 70 26.31 3.56 -1.47
CA ALA A 70 27.58 4.04 -0.90
C ALA A 70 27.44 4.21 0.62
N GLY A 71 28.56 4.04 1.33
CA GLY A 71 28.62 4.22 2.78
C GLY A 71 27.93 3.12 3.57
N ARG A 72 27.35 3.49 4.70
CA ARG A 72 26.74 2.57 5.67
C ARG A 72 25.56 3.23 6.42
N PRO A 73 24.72 2.45 7.13
CA PRO A 73 23.80 3.02 8.10
C PRO A 73 24.56 3.75 9.22
N PHE A 74 23.92 4.70 9.88
CA PHE A 74 24.46 5.22 11.14
C PHE A 74 24.43 4.12 12.21
N ASN A 75 25.44 4.11 13.05
CA ASN A 75 25.58 3.10 14.09
C ASN A 75 24.93 3.52 15.41
N ARG A 76 24.93 2.61 16.39
CA ARG A 76 24.36 2.84 17.71
C ARG A 76 25.07 3.96 18.47
N GLU A 77 26.38 4.08 18.34
CA GLU A 77 27.18 5.12 18.99
C GLU A 77 26.85 6.51 18.44
N GLU A 78 26.73 6.64 17.11
CA GLU A 78 26.32 7.87 16.44
C GLU A 78 24.90 8.29 16.84
N TYR A 79 24.01 7.29 16.98
CA TYR A 79 22.65 7.50 17.43
C TYR A 79 22.58 7.97 18.89
N ASP A 80 23.26 7.29 19.80
CA ASP A 80 23.24 7.60 21.24
C ASP A 80 23.95 8.91 21.54
N ALA A 81 25.03 9.23 20.80
CA ALA A 81 25.75 10.50 20.88
C ALA A 81 25.02 11.68 20.22
N ARG A 82 23.80 11.49 19.70
CA ARG A 82 23.00 12.52 18.99
C ARG A 82 23.81 13.24 17.91
N ARG A 83 24.65 12.50 17.16
CA ARG A 83 25.45 13.12 16.11
C ARG A 83 24.57 13.53 14.94
N GLY A 84 24.85 14.70 14.34
CA GLY A 84 24.22 15.18 13.13
C GLY A 84 24.66 14.37 11.90
N VAL A 85 24.24 13.11 11.81
CA VAL A 85 24.51 12.21 10.69
C VAL A 85 23.20 11.82 10.02
N GLY A 86 23.27 11.45 8.73
CA GLY A 86 22.07 11.04 8.01
C GLY A 86 22.37 10.11 6.85
N VAL A 87 21.38 9.33 6.50
CA VAL A 87 21.36 8.54 5.27
C VAL A 87 20.39 9.20 4.30
N ILE A 88 20.80 9.36 3.05
CA ILE A 88 20.00 10.03 2.02
C ILE A 88 19.75 9.09 0.85
N THR A 89 18.71 9.38 0.07
CA THR A 89 18.43 8.61 -1.15
C THR A 89 19.34 9.03 -2.30
N GLU A 90 19.46 8.14 -3.28
CA GLU A 90 20.21 8.39 -4.52
C GLU A 90 19.72 9.67 -5.22
N ARG A 91 18.41 9.84 -5.34
CA ARG A 91 17.77 11.02 -5.92
C ARG A 91 18.19 12.31 -5.22
N MET A 92 18.14 12.32 -3.89
CA MET A 92 18.57 13.48 -3.12
C MET A 92 20.07 13.75 -3.30
N ALA A 93 20.90 12.71 -3.27
CA ALA A 93 22.34 12.85 -3.47
C ALA A 93 22.67 13.50 -4.82
N ARG A 94 22.03 13.02 -5.91
CA ARG A 94 22.19 13.60 -7.25
C ARG A 94 21.72 15.05 -7.33
N ARG A 95 20.56 15.35 -6.76
CA ARG A 95 19.96 16.69 -6.82
C ARG A 95 20.72 17.71 -5.98
N LEU A 96 21.20 17.32 -4.80
CA LEU A 96 21.85 18.22 -3.88
C LEU A 96 23.37 18.37 -4.16
N PHE A 97 24.04 17.27 -4.50
CA PHE A 97 25.49 17.22 -4.67
C PHE A 97 25.95 16.97 -6.12
N GLY A 98 25.02 16.72 -7.05
CA GLY A 98 25.34 16.38 -8.44
C GLY A 98 25.92 14.98 -8.64
N THR A 99 26.05 14.18 -7.59
CA THR A 99 26.68 12.85 -7.61
C THR A 99 26.09 11.93 -6.57
N THR A 100 26.14 10.62 -6.80
CA THR A 100 25.79 9.60 -5.81
C THR A 100 26.88 9.37 -4.76
N ASN A 101 28.11 9.77 -5.04
CA ASN A 101 29.21 9.73 -4.08
C ASN A 101 29.14 10.95 -3.15
N ALA A 102 28.17 10.93 -2.23
CA ALA A 102 27.89 11.98 -1.29
C ALA A 102 28.35 11.68 0.15
N VAL A 103 28.89 10.49 0.39
CA VAL A 103 29.36 10.10 1.74
C VAL A 103 30.44 11.06 2.23
N GLY A 104 30.32 11.52 3.47
CA GLY A 104 31.23 12.48 4.11
C GLY A 104 30.91 13.95 3.81
N LYS A 105 30.06 14.26 2.82
CA LYS A 105 29.61 15.63 2.54
C LYS A 105 28.57 16.08 3.57
N GLU A 106 28.44 17.38 3.73
CA GLU A 106 27.50 18.00 4.66
C GLU A 106 26.39 18.76 3.94
N PHE A 107 25.19 18.70 4.50
CA PHE A 107 24.06 19.51 4.07
C PHE A 107 23.31 20.03 5.32
N LEU A 108 22.46 21.01 5.13
CA LEU A 108 21.58 21.52 6.17
C LEU A 108 20.20 20.86 6.02
N SER A 109 19.70 20.23 7.07
CA SER A 109 18.32 19.77 7.17
C SER A 109 17.62 20.61 8.22
N ASN A 110 16.58 21.34 7.82
CA ASN A 110 15.92 22.31 8.71
C ASN A 110 16.93 23.25 9.43
N PHE A 111 17.93 23.72 8.68
CA PHE A 111 19.04 24.58 9.13
C PHE A 111 20.05 23.93 10.08
N PHE A 112 19.93 22.65 10.41
CA PHE A 112 20.91 21.90 11.20
C PHE A 112 21.88 21.17 10.30
N PRO A 113 23.20 21.21 10.59
CA PRO A 113 24.20 20.51 9.79
C PRO A 113 24.07 18.99 9.97
N VAL A 114 24.03 18.28 8.85
CA VAL A 114 23.96 16.83 8.78
C VAL A 114 25.05 16.30 7.86
N LYS A 115 25.86 15.38 8.35
CA LYS A 115 26.88 14.69 7.56
C LYS A 115 26.29 13.42 6.95
N VAL A 116 26.46 13.25 5.67
CA VAL A 116 26.02 12.03 4.96
C VAL A 116 26.93 10.86 5.33
N VAL A 117 26.38 9.79 5.90
CA VAL A 117 27.11 8.55 6.24
C VAL A 117 26.77 7.42 5.30
N GLY A 118 25.64 7.50 4.59
CA GLY A 118 25.23 6.51 3.60
C GLY A 118 24.30 7.08 2.55
N VAL A 119 24.30 6.43 1.39
CA VAL A 119 23.40 6.70 0.28
C VAL A 119 22.69 5.39 -0.07
N VAL A 120 21.37 5.41 -0.03
CA VAL A 120 20.51 4.26 -0.34
C VAL A 120 19.82 4.47 -1.67
N ARG A 121 19.45 3.36 -2.34
CA ARG A 121 18.60 3.38 -3.51
C ARG A 121 17.24 3.98 -3.18
N ASP A 122 16.63 4.66 -4.15
CA ASP A 122 15.31 5.26 -3.96
C ASP A 122 14.26 4.20 -3.62
N VAL A 123 13.43 4.52 -2.63
CA VAL A 123 12.28 3.69 -2.25
C VAL A 123 11.03 4.32 -2.83
N SER A 124 10.14 3.51 -3.39
CA SER A 124 8.86 3.99 -3.91
C SER A 124 7.98 4.58 -2.80
N SER A 125 7.32 5.69 -3.09
CA SER A 125 6.33 6.33 -2.19
C SER A 125 5.11 5.45 -1.88
N ILE A 126 4.90 4.38 -2.65
CA ILE A 126 3.90 3.35 -2.36
C ILE A 126 4.20 2.64 -1.04
N PHE A 127 5.49 2.45 -0.72
CA PHE A 127 5.93 1.89 0.56
C PHE A 127 6.02 2.99 1.62
N GLN A 128 4.89 3.57 1.98
CA GLN A 128 4.82 4.74 2.86
C GLN A 128 5.61 4.60 4.16
N MET A 129 5.70 3.40 4.74
CA MET A 129 6.45 3.16 5.97
C MET A 129 7.96 3.26 5.78
N ALA A 130 8.48 2.81 4.63
CA ALA A 130 9.90 2.81 4.32
C ALA A 130 10.35 4.05 3.52
N TYR A 131 9.40 4.84 2.98
CA TYR A 131 9.69 5.97 2.12
C TYR A 131 10.16 7.19 2.92
N ALA A 132 11.30 7.74 2.55
CA ALA A 132 11.76 9.09 2.88
C ALA A 132 12.91 9.46 1.92
N ASP A 133 13.24 10.74 1.81
CA ASP A 133 14.43 11.20 1.09
C ASP A 133 15.65 11.26 2.02
N VAL A 134 15.41 11.54 3.30
CA VAL A 134 16.40 11.69 4.36
C VAL A 134 16.00 10.88 5.58
N PHE A 135 16.92 10.08 6.07
CA PHE A 135 16.78 9.35 7.33
C PHE A 135 17.75 9.92 8.35
N LEU A 136 17.21 10.42 9.44
CA LEU A 136 17.98 10.98 10.55
C LEU A 136 17.86 10.10 11.80
N PRO A 137 18.85 10.07 12.70
CA PRO A 137 18.70 9.44 14.00
C PRO A 137 17.52 10.06 14.77
N PHE A 138 16.62 9.21 15.26
CA PHE A 138 15.50 9.68 16.08
C PHE A 138 15.95 10.39 17.37
N SER A 139 17.14 10.07 17.85
CA SER A 139 17.76 10.70 19.03
C SER A 139 18.00 12.20 18.86
N LEU A 140 17.98 12.74 17.63
CA LEU A 140 18.04 14.18 17.36
C LEU A 140 16.73 14.90 17.68
N GLU A 141 15.62 14.15 17.80
CA GLU A 141 14.33 14.73 18.15
C GLU A 141 14.28 15.13 19.63
N ASN A 142 13.62 16.23 19.89
CA ASN A 142 13.41 16.67 21.26
C ASN A 142 12.13 16.02 21.83
N GLU A 143 12.29 14.91 22.53
CA GLU A 143 11.18 14.26 23.24
C GLU A 143 10.89 14.85 24.63
N ASP A 144 11.79 15.65 25.17
CA ASP A 144 11.71 16.14 26.56
C ASP A 144 10.49 17.05 26.80
N SER A 145 10.04 17.75 25.76
CA SER A 145 8.81 18.55 25.82
C SER A 145 7.56 17.69 26.07
N TYR A 146 7.52 16.45 25.63
CA TYR A 146 6.41 15.53 25.85
C TYR A 146 6.50 14.81 27.21
N LEU A 147 7.70 14.65 27.77
CA LEU A 147 7.90 14.07 29.10
C LEU A 147 7.20 14.90 30.18
N THR A 148 7.25 16.23 30.04
CA THR A 148 6.69 17.17 31.03
C THR A 148 5.15 17.16 31.02
N TRP A 149 4.52 16.94 29.85
CA TRP A 149 3.07 17.09 29.69
C TRP A 149 2.27 15.80 29.92
N THR A 150 2.90 14.64 29.74
CA THR A 150 2.19 13.34 29.75
C THR A 150 2.93 12.28 30.56
N ALA A 151 3.86 12.66 31.44
CA ALA A 151 4.73 11.73 32.18
C ALA A 151 5.43 10.71 31.26
N GLY A 152 5.73 11.08 30.01
CA GLY A 152 6.37 10.22 29.01
C GLY A 152 5.47 9.17 28.37
N LEU A 153 4.16 9.23 28.58
CA LEU A 153 3.19 8.33 27.94
C LEU A 153 2.87 8.76 26.50
N GLY A 154 2.59 10.05 26.30
CA GLY A 154 2.43 10.65 24.98
C GLY A 154 3.76 11.09 24.37
N GLY A 155 3.86 11.12 23.05
CA GLY A 155 5.07 11.53 22.35
C GLY A 155 4.91 11.47 20.83
N ILE A 156 6.00 11.20 20.13
CA ILE A 156 6.07 11.24 18.66
C ILE A 156 6.49 9.90 18.05
N ARG A 157 6.67 8.86 18.86
CA ARG A 157 7.10 7.53 18.40
C ARG A 157 5.96 6.78 17.77
N LEU A 158 6.20 6.23 16.59
CA LEU A 158 5.38 5.23 15.93
C LEU A 158 6.17 3.93 15.91
N GLY A 159 5.62 2.85 16.48
CA GLY A 159 6.28 1.56 16.59
C GLY A 159 5.98 0.65 15.41
N LEU A 160 6.95 -0.15 15.02
CA LEU A 160 6.81 -1.27 14.11
C LEU A 160 7.32 -2.55 14.76
N LEU A 161 6.57 -3.61 14.61
CA LEU A 161 6.86 -4.92 15.19
C LEU A 161 7.06 -5.93 14.05
N LYS A 162 8.17 -6.63 14.05
CA LYS A 162 8.41 -7.79 13.20
C LYS A 162 8.12 -9.04 14.01
N LEU A 163 7.14 -9.80 13.59
CA LEU A 163 6.73 -11.01 14.32
C LEU A 163 7.60 -12.20 13.93
N LEU A 164 7.83 -13.10 14.89
CA LEU A 164 8.44 -14.40 14.62
C LEU A 164 7.54 -15.23 13.70
N PRO A 165 8.11 -16.04 12.81
CA PRO A 165 7.33 -16.95 11.96
C PRO A 165 6.40 -17.83 12.79
N GLY A 166 5.11 -17.87 12.41
CA GLY A 166 4.07 -18.64 13.11
C GLY A 166 3.36 -17.90 14.24
N THR A 167 3.80 -16.71 14.64
CA THR A 167 3.09 -15.89 15.63
C THR A 167 1.85 -15.25 15.00
N ARG A 168 0.70 -15.40 15.64
CA ARG A 168 -0.53 -14.75 15.19
C ARG A 168 -0.60 -13.31 15.69
N PRO A 169 -0.91 -12.33 14.83
CA PRO A 169 -1.04 -10.93 15.23
C PRO A 169 -2.06 -10.72 16.37
N ALA A 170 -3.10 -11.57 16.44
CA ALA A 170 -4.10 -11.50 17.48
C ALA A 170 -3.52 -11.77 18.88
N ASP A 171 -2.60 -12.73 19.01
CA ASP A 171 -1.98 -13.07 20.29
C ASP A 171 -1.11 -11.91 20.79
N VAL A 172 -0.40 -11.24 19.87
CA VAL A 172 0.39 -10.04 20.18
C VAL A 172 -0.53 -8.88 20.61
N LYS A 173 -1.65 -8.67 19.93
CA LYS A 173 -2.65 -7.64 20.32
C LYS A 173 -3.14 -7.85 21.75
N VAL A 174 -3.46 -9.09 22.13
CA VAL A 174 -3.92 -9.44 23.48
C VAL A 174 -2.83 -9.15 24.53
N GLU A 175 -1.58 -9.51 24.25
CA GLU A 175 -0.50 -9.26 25.21
C GLU A 175 -0.19 -7.76 25.34
N VAL A 176 -0.21 -7.01 24.27
CA VAL A 176 -0.05 -5.54 24.32
C VAL A 176 -1.18 -4.90 25.11
N GLN A 177 -2.43 -5.34 24.93
CA GLN A 177 -3.56 -4.86 25.74
C GLN A 177 -3.36 -5.16 27.22
N ARG A 178 -2.94 -6.37 27.57
CA ARG A 178 -2.63 -6.75 28.96
C ARG A 178 -1.54 -5.88 29.59
N ARG A 179 -0.51 -5.55 28.83
CA ARG A 179 0.56 -4.63 29.27
C ARG A 179 0.06 -3.20 29.43
N GLN A 180 -0.81 -2.74 28.54
CA GLN A 180 -1.48 -1.44 28.66
C GLN A 180 -2.32 -1.35 29.92
N ASP A 181 -3.12 -2.38 30.21
CA ASP A 181 -3.95 -2.42 31.44
C ASP A 181 -3.07 -2.39 32.70
N ARG A 182 -1.95 -3.12 32.67
CA ARG A 182 -0.94 -3.09 33.75
C ARG A 182 -0.31 -1.70 33.89
N LEU A 183 0.08 -1.05 32.80
CA LEU A 183 0.61 0.31 32.81
C LEU A 183 -0.38 1.28 33.43
N ASN A 184 -1.64 1.20 33.07
CA ASN A 184 -2.71 2.05 33.59
C ASN A 184 -3.03 1.78 35.07
N SER A 185 -2.74 0.55 35.57
CA SER A 185 -2.93 0.19 36.99
C SER A 185 -1.84 0.70 37.92
N THR A 186 -0.75 1.27 37.39
CA THR A 186 0.38 1.81 38.20
C THR A 186 0.07 3.15 38.89
N GLY A 187 -1.16 3.68 38.77
CA GLY A 187 -1.58 4.90 39.44
C GLY A 187 -1.03 6.19 38.83
N LEU A 188 -0.67 6.16 37.54
CA LEU A 188 -0.26 7.33 36.80
C LEU A 188 -1.43 8.33 36.70
N GLU A 189 -1.10 9.63 36.71
CA GLU A 189 -2.08 10.71 36.57
C GLU A 189 -2.83 10.65 35.22
N TYR A 190 -2.22 10.05 34.20
CA TYR A 190 -2.75 9.93 32.84
C TYR A 190 -3.06 8.48 32.52
N VAL A 191 -4.18 8.24 31.85
CA VAL A 191 -4.53 6.93 31.29
C VAL A 191 -4.04 6.87 29.86
N PHE A 192 -3.24 5.87 29.55
CA PHE A 192 -2.76 5.61 28.19
C PHE A 192 -3.74 4.66 27.48
N GLU A 193 -4.29 5.10 26.38
CA GLU A 193 -5.12 4.28 25.49
C GLU A 193 -4.47 4.23 24.11
N MET A 194 -4.05 3.04 23.70
CA MET A 194 -3.60 2.80 22.33
C MET A 194 -4.81 2.46 21.47
N ASN A 195 -5.15 3.32 20.53
CA ASN A 195 -6.36 3.16 19.74
C ASN A 195 -6.38 1.85 18.95
N HIS A 196 -5.32 1.53 18.23
CA HIS A 196 -5.23 0.30 17.44
C HIS A 196 -3.80 -0.14 17.19
N LEU A 197 -3.59 -1.46 17.22
CA LEU A 197 -2.41 -2.12 16.68
C LEU A 197 -2.80 -2.72 15.33
N TYR A 198 -2.30 -2.13 14.25
CA TYR A 198 -2.62 -2.55 12.89
C TYR A 198 -1.60 -3.56 12.37
N THR A 199 -2.05 -4.57 11.65
CA THR A 199 -1.17 -5.32 10.75
C THR A 199 -0.78 -4.43 9.57
N HIS A 200 0.28 -4.79 8.84
CA HIS A 200 0.71 -4.03 7.65
C HIS A 200 -0.42 -3.88 6.61
N ALA A 201 -1.21 -4.93 6.40
CA ALA A 201 -2.35 -4.88 5.51
C ALA A 201 -3.44 -3.93 6.01
N GLU A 202 -3.83 -4.04 7.29
CA GLU A 202 -4.79 -3.13 7.92
C GLU A 202 -4.29 -1.67 7.85
N TYR A 203 -3.01 -1.42 8.16
CA TYR A 203 -2.44 -0.08 8.13
C TYR A 203 -2.50 0.55 6.74
N THR A 204 -2.24 -0.22 5.69
CA THR A 204 -2.30 0.27 4.30
C THR A 204 -3.73 0.64 3.91
N PHE A 205 -4.73 -0.09 4.43
CA PHE A 205 -6.14 0.14 4.08
C PHE A 205 -6.86 1.12 5.00
N PHE A 206 -6.50 1.21 6.29
CA PHE A 206 -7.32 1.90 7.30
C PHE A 206 -6.71 3.17 7.89
N ARG A 207 -5.39 3.42 7.72
CA ARG A 207 -4.73 4.55 8.37
C ARG A 207 -5.28 5.91 7.97
N ASP A 208 -5.53 6.12 6.69
CA ASP A 208 -5.95 7.42 6.16
C ASP A 208 -7.47 7.54 6.02
N HIS A 209 -8.20 6.47 6.34
CA HIS A 209 -9.60 6.40 6.02
C HIS A 209 -10.38 5.84 7.20
N SER A 210 -11.32 6.62 7.69
CA SER A 210 -12.42 6.13 8.52
C SER A 210 -13.08 4.93 7.81
N ILE A 211 -13.74 4.04 8.56
CA ILE A 211 -14.47 2.84 8.08
C ILE A 211 -15.27 3.09 6.78
N SER A 212 -15.71 4.34 6.58
CA SER A 212 -16.41 4.77 5.37
C SER A 212 -15.60 4.66 4.08
N ALA A 213 -14.27 4.76 4.11
CA ALA A 213 -13.48 4.73 2.87
C ALA A 213 -13.27 3.32 2.34
N SER A 214 -13.08 2.32 3.21
CA SER A 214 -13.03 0.91 2.77
C SER A 214 -14.37 0.46 2.16
N LEU A 215 -15.50 0.95 2.71
CA LEU A 215 -16.81 0.74 2.12
C LEU A 215 -16.95 1.47 0.77
N VAL A 216 -16.46 2.71 0.66
CA VAL A 216 -16.48 3.48 -0.59
C VAL A 216 -15.62 2.79 -1.65
N TYR A 217 -14.38 2.36 -1.33
CA TYR A 217 -13.56 1.60 -2.27
C TYR A 217 -14.17 0.25 -2.63
N GLY A 218 -14.73 -0.48 -1.66
CA GLY A 218 -15.44 -1.72 -1.92
C GLY A 218 -16.63 -1.50 -2.83
N LEU A 219 -17.44 -0.49 -2.58
CA LEU A 219 -18.57 -0.11 -3.43
C LEU A 219 -18.12 0.31 -4.82
N LEU A 220 -17.05 1.10 -4.93
CA LEU A 220 -16.48 1.53 -6.21
C LEU A 220 -16.01 0.33 -7.03
N VAL A 221 -15.33 -0.64 -6.42
CA VAL A 221 -14.92 -1.89 -7.09
C VAL A 221 -16.15 -2.68 -7.55
N VAL A 222 -17.17 -2.82 -6.70
CA VAL A 222 -18.41 -3.51 -7.05
C VAL A 222 -19.10 -2.81 -8.22
N VAL A 223 -19.25 -1.48 -8.20
CA VAL A 223 -19.86 -0.70 -9.30
C VAL A 223 -19.03 -0.84 -10.58
N LEU A 224 -17.70 -0.76 -10.48
CA LEU A 224 -16.78 -0.86 -11.61
C LEU A 224 -16.81 -2.24 -12.27
N LEU A 225 -17.14 -3.30 -11.51
CA LEU A 225 -17.35 -4.64 -12.03
C LEU A 225 -18.79 -4.85 -12.54
N LEU A 226 -19.77 -4.30 -11.85
CA LEU A 226 -21.21 -4.53 -12.12
C LEU A 226 -21.66 -3.81 -13.39
N VAL A 227 -21.19 -2.58 -13.66
CA VAL A 227 -21.59 -1.83 -14.86
C VAL A 227 -21.19 -2.54 -16.16
N PRO A 228 -19.93 -2.97 -16.36
CA PRO A 228 -19.56 -3.77 -17.54
C PRO A 228 -20.31 -5.11 -17.61
N ALA A 229 -20.51 -5.79 -16.46
CA ALA A 229 -21.25 -7.05 -16.44
C ALA A 229 -22.69 -6.92 -16.91
N LEU A 230 -23.39 -5.87 -16.47
CA LEU A 230 -24.76 -5.57 -16.94
C LEU A 230 -24.78 -5.19 -18.41
N SER A 231 -23.83 -4.38 -18.86
CA SER A 231 -23.72 -3.96 -20.27
C SER A 231 -23.49 -5.14 -21.20
N ILE A 232 -22.60 -6.05 -20.82
CA ILE A 232 -22.33 -7.29 -21.56
C ILE A 232 -23.58 -8.19 -21.57
N SER A 233 -24.27 -8.32 -20.43
CA SER A 233 -25.50 -9.13 -20.36
C SER A 233 -26.57 -8.64 -21.30
N GLY A 234 -26.81 -7.31 -21.40
CA GLY A 234 -27.74 -6.71 -22.33
C GLY A 234 -27.36 -6.96 -23.80
N LEU A 235 -26.08 -6.82 -24.14
CA LEU A 235 -25.58 -7.06 -25.49
C LEU A 235 -25.74 -8.54 -25.90
N ILE A 236 -25.41 -9.46 -24.99
CA ILE A 236 -25.57 -10.89 -25.21
C ILE A 236 -27.04 -11.25 -25.40
N HIS A 237 -27.94 -10.67 -24.60
CA HIS A 237 -29.38 -10.90 -24.76
C HIS A 237 -29.88 -10.49 -26.16
N ALA A 238 -29.47 -9.31 -26.64
CA ALA A 238 -29.80 -8.85 -27.98
C ALA A 238 -29.20 -9.72 -29.08
N GLN A 239 -27.95 -10.14 -28.95
CA GLN A 239 -27.31 -11.07 -29.90
C GLN A 239 -27.96 -12.45 -29.89
N MET A 240 -28.40 -12.96 -28.73
CA MET A 240 -29.10 -14.24 -28.64
C MET A 240 -30.45 -14.18 -29.36
N GLN A 241 -31.21 -13.09 -29.26
CA GLN A 241 -32.47 -12.96 -30.00
C GLN A 241 -32.24 -13.01 -31.51
N SER A 242 -31.21 -12.37 -32.04
CA SER A 242 -30.88 -12.45 -33.48
C SER A 242 -30.40 -13.82 -33.93
N ARG A 243 -29.84 -14.64 -33.02
CA ARG A 243 -29.32 -16.00 -33.33
C ARG A 243 -30.33 -17.11 -33.04
N LEU A 244 -31.51 -16.82 -32.46
CA LEU A 244 -32.52 -17.82 -32.15
C LEU A 244 -32.93 -18.65 -33.40
N THR A 245 -33.07 -17.98 -34.54
CA THR A 245 -33.42 -18.64 -35.83
C THR A 245 -32.31 -19.61 -36.26
N GLU A 246 -31.03 -19.21 -36.16
CA GLU A 246 -29.91 -20.09 -36.50
C GLU A 246 -29.84 -21.32 -35.59
N ILE A 247 -30.07 -21.09 -34.28
CA ILE A 247 -30.11 -22.16 -33.27
C ILE A 247 -31.29 -23.14 -33.60
N ALA A 248 -32.46 -22.60 -33.93
CA ALA A 248 -33.61 -23.41 -34.27
C ALA A 248 -33.37 -24.27 -35.52
N VAL A 249 -32.79 -23.70 -36.59
CA VAL A 249 -32.44 -24.43 -37.82
C VAL A 249 -31.43 -25.55 -37.50
N ARG A 250 -30.38 -25.28 -36.74
CA ARG A 250 -29.39 -26.28 -36.35
C ARG A 250 -29.99 -27.42 -35.53
N LYS A 251 -30.92 -27.12 -34.63
CA LYS A 251 -31.66 -28.13 -33.86
C LYS A 251 -32.55 -28.96 -34.74
N ALA A 252 -33.20 -28.39 -35.75
CA ALA A 252 -33.99 -29.10 -36.72
C ALA A 252 -33.15 -30.12 -37.53
N TYR A 253 -31.85 -29.83 -37.72
CA TYR A 253 -30.88 -30.76 -38.34
C TYR A 253 -30.22 -31.72 -37.34
N GLY A 254 -30.70 -31.80 -36.09
CA GLY A 254 -30.27 -32.79 -35.11
C GLY A 254 -29.07 -32.38 -34.25
N ALA A 255 -28.69 -31.07 -34.20
CA ALA A 255 -27.62 -30.63 -33.33
C ALA A 255 -28.00 -30.78 -31.85
N SER A 256 -27.08 -31.33 -31.04
CA SER A 256 -27.30 -31.47 -29.62
C SER A 256 -27.23 -30.14 -28.90
N ASN A 257 -27.98 -29.98 -27.82
CA ASN A 257 -27.97 -28.75 -26.99
C ASN A 257 -26.56 -28.37 -26.51
N VAL A 258 -25.76 -29.38 -26.15
CA VAL A 258 -24.37 -29.19 -25.68
C VAL A 258 -23.46 -28.62 -26.78
N SER A 259 -23.64 -29.11 -28.03
CA SER A 259 -22.86 -28.63 -29.18
C SER A 259 -23.15 -27.15 -29.49
N VAL A 260 -24.41 -26.72 -29.41
CA VAL A 260 -24.82 -25.32 -29.66
C VAL A 260 -24.30 -24.39 -28.56
N VAL A 261 -24.49 -24.77 -27.30
CA VAL A 261 -24.00 -23.99 -26.15
C VAL A 261 -22.47 -23.93 -26.16
N GLY A 262 -21.80 -25.06 -26.43
CA GLY A 262 -20.33 -25.11 -26.48
C GLY A 262 -19.72 -24.18 -27.53
N ARG A 263 -20.39 -24.07 -28.72
CA ARG A 263 -19.92 -23.11 -29.74
C ARG A 263 -20.10 -21.66 -29.35
N LEU A 264 -21.24 -21.29 -28.77
CA LEU A 264 -21.47 -19.93 -28.27
C LEU A 264 -20.46 -19.56 -27.17
N PHE A 265 -20.19 -20.52 -26.30
CA PHE A 265 -19.22 -20.34 -25.25
C PHE A 265 -17.80 -20.17 -25.77
N SER A 266 -17.37 -21.01 -26.75
CA SER A 266 -16.02 -20.88 -27.32
C SER A 266 -15.80 -19.54 -28.04
N GLU A 267 -16.81 -19.05 -28.77
CA GLU A 267 -16.78 -17.72 -29.43
C GLU A 267 -16.66 -16.61 -28.42
N SER A 268 -17.44 -16.64 -27.34
CA SER A 268 -17.41 -15.66 -26.25
C SER A 268 -16.10 -15.73 -25.46
N LEU A 269 -15.57 -16.93 -25.22
CA LEU A 269 -14.28 -17.11 -24.53
C LEU A 269 -13.12 -16.52 -25.33
N LEU A 270 -13.10 -16.76 -26.65
CA LEU A 270 -12.09 -16.17 -27.54
C LEU A 270 -12.12 -14.64 -27.48
N THR A 271 -13.30 -14.04 -27.56
CA THR A 271 -13.49 -12.59 -27.50
C THR A 271 -13.03 -12.03 -26.14
N THR A 272 -13.33 -12.71 -25.03
CA THR A 272 -12.91 -12.31 -23.68
C THR A 272 -11.39 -12.38 -23.52
N VAL A 273 -10.75 -13.42 -24.04
CA VAL A 273 -9.28 -13.54 -23.99
C VAL A 273 -8.62 -12.45 -24.82
N MET A 274 -9.10 -12.20 -26.03
CA MET A 274 -8.59 -11.12 -26.88
C MET A 274 -8.77 -9.74 -26.23
N GLY A 275 -9.96 -9.47 -25.69
CA GLY A 275 -10.26 -8.25 -24.97
C GLY A 275 -9.40 -8.10 -23.70
N GLY A 276 -9.18 -9.19 -22.98
CA GLY A 276 -8.30 -9.22 -21.79
C GLY A 276 -6.85 -8.88 -22.12
N ILE A 277 -6.31 -9.44 -23.20
CA ILE A 277 -4.94 -9.12 -23.66
C ILE A 277 -4.86 -7.66 -24.10
N ALA A 278 -5.81 -7.18 -24.91
CA ALA A 278 -5.85 -5.79 -25.35
C ALA A 278 -5.98 -4.81 -24.17
N GLY A 279 -6.85 -5.13 -23.22
CA GLY A 279 -7.02 -4.34 -21.98
C GLY A 279 -5.75 -4.30 -21.12
N TYR A 280 -5.05 -5.44 -21.01
CA TYR A 280 -3.76 -5.48 -20.31
C TYR A 280 -2.70 -4.61 -20.96
N LEU A 281 -2.54 -4.69 -22.29
CA LEU A 281 -1.59 -3.85 -23.03
C LEU A 281 -1.93 -2.36 -22.88
N LEU A 282 -3.21 -2.01 -22.98
CA LEU A 282 -3.68 -0.64 -22.78
C LEU A 282 -3.42 -0.16 -21.35
N SER A 283 -3.67 -1.01 -20.35
CA SER A 283 -3.38 -0.70 -18.95
C SER A 283 -1.89 -0.44 -18.72
N CYS A 284 -1.01 -1.25 -19.29
CA CYS A 284 0.44 -1.03 -19.24
C CYS A 284 0.84 0.32 -19.87
N LEU A 285 0.25 0.65 -21.02
CA LEU A 285 0.49 1.92 -21.71
C LEU A 285 0.02 3.11 -20.86
N LEU A 286 -1.18 3.03 -20.28
CA LEU A 286 -1.75 4.09 -19.44
C LEU A 286 -0.94 4.29 -18.16
N VAL A 287 -0.52 3.21 -17.50
CA VAL A 287 0.33 3.30 -16.30
C VAL A 287 1.69 3.88 -16.65
N TRP A 288 2.29 3.46 -17.77
CA TRP A 288 3.57 3.99 -18.23
C TRP A 288 3.49 5.48 -18.59
N SER A 289 2.43 5.90 -19.29
CA SER A 289 2.20 7.29 -19.68
C SER A 289 1.77 8.17 -18.50
N GLY A 290 0.89 7.65 -17.64
CA GLY A 290 0.32 8.38 -16.51
C GLY A 290 1.13 8.29 -15.21
N ARG A 291 2.29 7.65 -15.21
CA ARG A 291 3.08 7.38 -13.99
C ARG A 291 3.38 8.62 -13.15
N THR A 292 3.68 9.75 -13.79
CA THR A 292 3.96 11.02 -13.11
C THR A 292 2.73 11.63 -12.47
N TRP A 293 1.56 11.45 -13.07
CA TRP A 293 0.30 11.96 -12.57
C TRP A 293 -0.31 11.04 -11.49
N LEU A 294 -0.27 9.72 -11.70
CA LEU A 294 -0.83 8.73 -10.79
C LEU A 294 -0.05 8.63 -9.46
N PHE A 295 1.26 8.79 -9.51
CA PHE A 295 2.14 8.60 -8.35
C PHE A 295 2.81 9.89 -7.88
N GLY A 296 2.57 11.02 -8.59
CA GLY A 296 3.06 12.34 -8.25
C GLY A 296 2.21 13.01 -7.18
N THR A 297 2.38 12.63 -5.92
CA THR A 297 1.75 13.35 -4.82
C THR A 297 2.54 14.61 -4.49
N GLY A 298 2.00 15.77 -4.89
CA GLY A 298 2.37 17.04 -4.30
C GLY A 298 3.80 17.55 -4.53
N GLY A 299 4.25 17.64 -5.79
CA GLY A 299 5.51 18.34 -6.13
C GLY A 299 6.80 17.53 -5.90
N VAL A 300 6.69 16.23 -5.73
CA VAL A 300 7.83 15.31 -5.77
C VAL A 300 8.08 14.93 -7.22
N ASP A 301 9.26 15.29 -7.72
CA ASP A 301 9.71 14.91 -9.05
C ASP A 301 10.00 13.40 -9.07
N LEU A 302 9.06 12.62 -9.63
CA LEU A 302 9.12 11.16 -9.67
C LEU A 302 9.90 10.62 -10.89
N SER A 303 10.58 11.49 -11.63
CA SER A 303 11.35 11.10 -12.82
C SER A 303 12.47 10.08 -12.54
N GLY A 304 12.82 9.87 -11.27
CA GLY A 304 13.81 8.89 -10.82
C GLY A 304 13.26 7.64 -10.14
N ILE A 305 11.95 7.53 -9.89
CA ILE A 305 11.39 6.28 -9.36
C ILE A 305 11.27 5.31 -10.53
N ALA A 306 12.19 4.38 -10.63
CA ALA A 306 11.96 3.16 -11.38
C ALA A 306 10.78 2.46 -10.70
N LEU A 307 9.57 2.66 -11.22
CA LEU A 307 8.47 1.73 -10.94
C LEU A 307 9.01 0.40 -11.42
N ASP A 308 9.37 -0.47 -10.47
CA ASP A 308 9.83 -1.80 -10.80
C ASP A 308 8.70 -2.44 -11.63
N GLY A 309 8.97 -2.67 -12.92
CA GLY A 309 8.00 -3.24 -13.83
C GLY A 309 7.41 -4.55 -13.29
N ASN A 310 8.16 -5.24 -12.43
CA ASN A 310 7.73 -6.42 -11.70
C ASN A 310 6.57 -6.16 -10.72
N LEU A 311 6.40 -4.95 -10.20
CA LEU A 311 5.30 -4.64 -9.28
C LEU A 311 3.98 -4.40 -10.04
N LEU A 312 4.05 -3.76 -11.19
CA LEU A 312 2.89 -3.42 -12.02
C LEU A 312 2.49 -4.55 -12.98
N LEU A 313 3.46 -5.35 -13.39
CA LEU A 313 3.30 -6.44 -14.34
C LEU A 313 3.27 -7.82 -13.65
N ARG A 314 2.72 -7.93 -12.44
CA ARG A 314 2.57 -9.25 -11.80
C ARG A 314 1.65 -10.12 -12.63
N PRO A 315 2.17 -11.17 -13.31
CA PRO A 315 1.34 -12.04 -14.17
C PRO A 315 0.22 -12.72 -13.36
N ALA A 316 0.45 -12.98 -12.09
CA ALA A 316 -0.55 -13.54 -11.19
C ALA A 316 -1.80 -12.65 -11.07
N LEU A 317 -1.64 -11.31 -11.00
CA LEU A 317 -2.77 -10.38 -10.95
C LEU A 317 -3.54 -10.39 -12.27
N PHE A 318 -2.83 -10.40 -13.40
CA PHE A 318 -3.45 -10.50 -14.72
C PHE A 318 -4.30 -11.78 -14.85
N PHE A 319 -3.75 -12.93 -14.48
CA PHE A 319 -4.48 -14.20 -14.55
C PHE A 319 -5.65 -14.25 -13.57
N ALA A 320 -5.55 -13.63 -12.39
CA ALA A 320 -6.66 -13.55 -11.45
C ALA A 320 -7.82 -12.70 -12.02
N VAL A 321 -7.52 -11.53 -12.60
CA VAL A 321 -8.52 -10.66 -13.23
C VAL A 321 -9.11 -11.33 -14.47
N LEU A 322 -8.29 -11.95 -15.31
CA LEU A 322 -8.76 -12.70 -16.48
C LEU A 322 -9.67 -13.85 -16.06
N GLY A 323 -9.30 -14.60 -15.02
CA GLY A 323 -10.14 -15.67 -14.46
C GLY A 323 -11.49 -15.14 -13.96
N LEU A 324 -11.50 -14.02 -13.29
CA LEU A 324 -12.75 -13.36 -12.85
C LEU A 324 -13.62 -12.94 -14.05
N CYS A 325 -13.02 -12.35 -15.09
CA CYS A 325 -13.71 -12.00 -16.33
C CYS A 325 -14.31 -13.24 -17.02
N LEU A 326 -13.58 -14.35 -17.03
CA LEU A 326 -14.08 -15.62 -17.59
C LEU A 326 -15.28 -16.18 -16.80
N VAL A 327 -15.25 -16.07 -15.46
CA VAL A 327 -16.39 -16.48 -14.62
C VAL A 327 -17.61 -15.60 -14.91
N PHE A 328 -17.45 -14.29 -14.97
CA PHE A 328 -18.56 -13.39 -15.33
C PHE A 328 -19.08 -13.66 -16.75
N ASN A 329 -18.20 -13.94 -17.70
CA ASN A 329 -18.59 -14.30 -19.05
C ASN A 329 -19.39 -15.62 -19.06
N LEU A 330 -18.91 -16.63 -18.33
CA LEU A 330 -19.63 -17.91 -18.21
C LEU A 330 -21.06 -17.73 -17.65
N LEU A 331 -21.21 -16.89 -16.63
CA LEU A 331 -22.51 -16.59 -16.04
C LEU A 331 -23.40 -15.79 -17.00
N SER A 332 -22.84 -14.79 -17.68
CA SER A 332 -23.59 -13.89 -18.57
C SER A 332 -24.02 -14.56 -19.88
N VAL A 333 -23.19 -15.44 -20.43
CA VAL A 333 -23.51 -16.18 -21.70
C VAL A 333 -24.20 -17.50 -21.41
N GLY A 334 -23.72 -18.23 -20.41
CA GLY A 334 -24.18 -19.59 -20.11
C GLY A 334 -25.64 -19.67 -19.68
N LEU A 335 -26.06 -18.76 -18.80
CA LEU A 335 -27.43 -18.71 -18.28
C LEU A 335 -28.47 -18.42 -19.36
N PRO A 336 -28.37 -17.36 -20.20
CA PRO A 336 -29.28 -17.10 -21.29
C PRO A 336 -29.21 -18.18 -22.37
N ALA A 337 -28.05 -18.70 -22.70
CA ALA A 337 -27.88 -19.75 -23.67
C ALA A 337 -28.58 -21.06 -23.23
N TRP A 338 -28.42 -21.42 -21.94
CA TRP A 338 -29.08 -22.59 -21.37
C TRP A 338 -30.61 -22.45 -21.39
N ILE A 339 -31.15 -21.28 -21.04
CA ILE A 339 -32.59 -20.99 -21.10
C ILE A 339 -33.11 -21.04 -22.55
N ALA A 340 -32.37 -20.44 -23.50
CA ALA A 340 -32.76 -20.39 -24.89
C ALA A 340 -32.82 -21.79 -25.54
N VAL A 341 -31.87 -22.66 -25.17
CA VAL A 341 -31.81 -24.03 -25.71
C VAL A 341 -32.90 -24.93 -25.13
N HIS A 342 -33.48 -24.64 -23.97
CA HIS A 342 -34.57 -25.39 -23.36
C HIS A 342 -35.95 -24.88 -23.75
N ARG A 343 -36.08 -23.77 -24.48
CA ARG A 343 -37.36 -23.33 -25.05
C ARG A 343 -37.79 -24.27 -26.21
N SER A 344 -39.09 -24.49 -26.30
CA SER A 344 -39.64 -25.38 -27.33
C SER A 344 -39.43 -24.78 -28.73
N ILE A 345 -39.00 -25.62 -29.70
CA ILE A 345 -38.77 -25.22 -31.11
C ILE A 345 -40.04 -24.64 -31.74
N ALA A 346 -41.22 -25.15 -31.35
CA ALA A 346 -42.51 -24.71 -31.86
C ALA A 346 -42.88 -23.27 -31.52
N SER A 347 -42.49 -22.73 -30.33
CA SER A 347 -42.74 -21.36 -29.95
C SER A 347 -41.79 -20.38 -30.63
N THR A 348 -40.56 -20.83 -30.93
CA THR A 348 -39.54 -19.98 -31.57
C THR A 348 -39.79 -19.78 -33.08
N LEU A 349 -40.41 -20.73 -33.75
CA LEU A 349 -40.78 -20.63 -35.18
C LEU A 349 -42.09 -19.91 -35.43
N LYS A 350 -42.99 -19.79 -34.43
CA LYS A 350 -44.27 -19.05 -34.56
C LYS A 350 -44.16 -17.55 -34.31
N GLY A 351 -43.02 -17.06 -33.84
CA GLY A 351 -42.83 -15.60 -33.64
C GLY A 351 -43.62 -15.03 -32.46
N GLU A 352 -44.08 -15.87 -31.51
CA GLU A 352 -44.72 -15.49 -30.25
C GLU A 352 -43.75 -15.56 -29.06
#